data_68a88b674717fb7436513afc27276f36
#
_entry.id   68a88b674717fb7436513afc27276f36
#
_cell.length_a   1.000
_cell.length_b   1.000
_cell.length_c   1.000
_cell.angle_alpha   90.00
_cell.angle_beta   90.00
_cell.angle_gamma   90.00
#
_symmetry.space_group_name_H-M   'P 1'
#
loop_
_entity.id
_entity.type
_entity.pdbx_description
1 polymer ?
#
loop_
_entity_poly.entity_id
_entity_poly.type
_entity_poly.pdbx_seq_one_letter_code
_entity_poly.pdbx_strand_id
1 'polypeptide(L)'
;MLVSSINSAVWGVPLLVAFTGTGLLLSVRSGFFQITHVGTWMKTTLGSIFSKKSRESGKGSISQTQALSAALAACMGTGNIVGVAAAIASGGAGAVFWMVISAIIGMMSACCENILGIKYRYRDENGEWMGGAFVYMERGLGFRQMAKIFCVLLVIASLGIGNMTQANAAALSLSGSFGLSPAITGLILAAGVFAITCGGLKRIASAAEKIIPAMTAIFILASFAVIIKNFRAVPSAFSRIISEAFSLRAAAGGAAGYGIKKALRYGVARGVFSNEAGLGSNAIIHAAAQTDSPAEQGCWGILEVFLDTVVMCTVTAITLLVSGAPTDGDGSLACAAAFGSVFGKAGSIFVCVSICIFAFATLIGWSYYGRRGLEYLLGAKSAKIYNIIYAAAVFVGCVADLELVWELSDLANALMAVPNLISLCLLSGEATKELKKTYHN
;
A
#
# COMPACT_ATOMS: atom_id res chain seq x y z
N MET A 1 5.35 -11.82 23.26
CA MET A 1 5.22 -10.74 24.28
C MET A 1 6.21 -9.59 24.08
N LEU A 2 7.55 -9.81 24.04
CA LEU A 2 8.53 -8.70 23.88
C LEU A 2 8.36 -7.98 22.51
N VAL A 3 8.33 -8.73 21.41
CA VAL A 3 8.19 -8.17 20.05
C VAL A 3 6.86 -7.45 19.90
N SER A 4 5.76 -8.03 20.39
CA SER A 4 4.44 -7.41 20.39
C SER A 4 4.38 -6.10 21.16
N SER A 5 5.04 -6.02 22.33
CA SER A 5 5.14 -4.79 23.11
C SER A 5 5.94 -3.71 22.36
N ILE A 6 7.06 -4.07 21.74
CA ILE A 6 7.87 -3.16 20.92
C ILE A 6 7.06 -2.68 19.71
N ASN A 7 6.40 -3.59 19.00
CA ASN A 7 5.57 -3.26 17.83
C ASN A 7 4.44 -2.27 18.21
N SER A 8 3.76 -2.53 19.33
CA SER A 8 2.72 -1.63 19.83
C SER A 8 3.25 -0.26 20.23
N ALA A 9 4.50 -0.16 20.72
CA ALA A 9 5.15 1.09 21.04
C ALA A 9 5.58 1.86 19.78
N VAL A 10 6.13 1.17 18.78
CA VAL A 10 6.60 1.78 17.53
C VAL A 10 5.41 2.27 16.70
N TRP A 11 4.37 1.45 16.49
CA TRP A 11 3.10 1.88 15.86
C TRP A 11 2.22 2.74 16.78
N GLY A 12 2.81 3.23 17.86
CA GLY A 12 2.16 4.13 18.79
C GLY A 12 2.03 5.56 18.26
N VAL A 13 1.62 6.46 19.18
CA VAL A 13 1.42 7.89 18.88
C VAL A 13 2.62 8.54 18.19
N PRO A 14 3.90 8.27 18.56
CA PRO A 14 5.05 8.95 17.94
C PRO A 14 5.13 8.74 16.43
N LEU A 15 4.99 7.51 15.94
CA LEU A 15 5.08 7.22 14.52
C LEU A 15 3.88 7.76 13.74
N LEU A 16 2.66 7.66 14.31
CA LEU A 16 1.47 8.24 13.68
C LEU A 16 1.58 9.77 13.56
N VAL A 17 2.13 10.43 14.59
CA VAL A 17 2.42 11.87 14.53
C VAL A 17 3.50 12.17 13.49
N ALA A 18 4.53 11.33 13.36
CA ALA A 18 5.57 11.51 12.35
C ALA A 18 5.01 11.39 10.93
N PHE A 19 4.18 10.38 10.64
CA PHE A 19 3.51 10.24 9.33
C PHE A 19 2.62 11.44 9.02
N THR A 20 1.70 11.74 9.94
CA THR A 20 0.73 12.83 9.75
C THR A 20 1.44 14.18 9.69
N GLY A 21 2.41 14.41 10.58
CA GLY A 21 3.20 15.65 10.64
C GLY A 21 4.03 15.89 9.39
N THR A 22 4.72 14.85 8.89
CA THR A 22 5.48 14.94 7.63
C THR A 22 4.56 15.22 6.46
N GLY A 23 3.49 14.48 6.29
CA GLY A 23 2.54 14.69 5.20
C GLY A 23 1.86 16.07 5.27
N LEU A 24 1.54 16.56 6.48
CA LEU A 24 1.01 17.90 6.68
C LEU A 24 2.05 18.99 6.36
N LEU A 25 3.31 18.82 6.78
CA LEU A 25 4.40 19.71 6.42
C LEU A 25 4.54 19.84 4.89
N LEU A 26 4.52 18.71 4.18
CA LEU A 26 4.60 18.68 2.72
C LEU A 26 3.36 19.31 2.08
N SER A 27 2.17 19.07 2.62
CA SER A 27 0.92 19.69 2.17
C SER A 27 0.95 21.21 2.31
N VAL A 28 1.37 21.72 3.47
CA VAL A 28 1.49 23.17 3.71
C VAL A 28 2.52 23.79 2.79
N ARG A 29 3.71 23.17 2.64
CA ARG A 29 4.78 23.69 1.76
C ARG A 29 4.40 23.69 0.29
N SER A 30 3.55 22.76 -0.16
CA SER A 30 3.04 22.69 -1.53
C SER A 30 1.78 23.54 -1.76
N GLY A 31 1.23 24.21 -0.72
CA GLY A 31 -0.05 24.91 -0.80
C GLY A 31 -1.25 23.97 -0.93
N PHE A 32 -1.19 22.79 -0.29
CA PHE A 32 -2.21 21.75 -0.37
C PHE A 32 -2.50 21.30 -1.81
N PHE A 33 -1.45 21.13 -2.61
CA PHE A 33 -1.53 20.82 -4.04
C PHE A 33 -2.47 19.66 -4.34
N GLN A 34 -2.50 18.62 -3.52
CA GLN A 34 -3.38 17.46 -3.68
C GLN A 34 -4.88 17.82 -3.64
N ILE A 35 -5.23 18.95 -3.01
CA ILE A 35 -6.62 19.45 -2.89
C ILE A 35 -6.86 20.62 -3.83
N THR A 36 -5.94 21.59 -3.89
CA THR A 36 -6.11 22.83 -4.65
C THR A 36 -5.91 22.64 -6.15
N HIS A 37 -5.16 21.61 -6.56
CA HIS A 37 -4.82 21.34 -7.96
C HIS A 37 -5.35 19.98 -8.44
N VAL A 38 -6.53 19.56 -7.97
CA VAL A 38 -7.16 18.28 -8.35
C VAL A 38 -7.29 18.15 -9.86
N GLY A 39 -7.75 19.19 -10.55
CA GLY A 39 -7.86 19.19 -12.01
C GLY A 39 -6.51 18.98 -12.71
N THR A 40 -5.43 19.53 -12.15
CA THR A 40 -4.08 19.41 -12.71
C THR A 40 -3.55 17.99 -12.60
N TRP A 41 -3.50 17.42 -11.39
CA TRP A 41 -2.97 16.07 -11.25
C TRP A 41 -3.87 15.01 -11.88
N MET A 42 -5.20 15.19 -11.88
CA MET A 42 -6.13 14.30 -12.61
C MET A 42 -5.88 14.33 -14.12
N LYS A 43 -5.67 15.51 -14.70
CA LYS A 43 -5.35 15.66 -16.12
C LYS A 43 -3.98 15.05 -16.45
N THR A 44 -2.98 15.28 -15.61
CA THR A 44 -1.61 14.75 -15.78
C THR A 44 -1.59 13.22 -15.71
N THR A 45 -2.47 12.60 -14.92
CA THR A 45 -2.50 11.16 -14.68
C THR A 45 -3.65 10.47 -15.45
N LEU A 46 -4.87 10.45 -14.94
CA LEU A 46 -6.01 9.79 -15.58
C LEU A 46 -6.29 10.33 -16.97
N GLY A 47 -6.17 11.64 -17.16
CA GLY A 47 -6.34 12.29 -18.46
C GLY A 47 -5.27 11.89 -19.48
N SER A 48 -4.11 11.44 -19.03
CA SER A 48 -3.00 11.01 -19.89
C SER A 48 -2.83 9.49 -20.00
N ILE A 49 -3.65 8.70 -19.31
CA ILE A 49 -3.48 7.24 -19.20
C ILE A 49 -3.46 6.52 -20.56
N PHE A 50 -4.16 7.05 -21.55
CA PHE A 50 -4.21 6.54 -22.92
C PHE A 50 -3.25 7.28 -23.87
N SER A 51 -2.51 8.29 -23.37
CA SER A 51 -1.57 9.02 -24.21
C SER A 51 -0.35 8.16 -24.55
N LYS A 52 0.21 8.39 -25.74
CA LYS A 52 1.44 7.71 -26.17
C LYS A 52 2.59 7.94 -25.18
N LYS A 53 2.72 9.20 -24.67
CA LYS A 53 3.74 9.59 -23.72
C LYS A 53 3.71 8.75 -22.44
N SER A 54 2.53 8.56 -21.82
CA SER A 54 2.40 7.83 -20.56
C SER A 54 2.53 6.31 -20.71
N ARG A 55 2.42 5.79 -21.94
CA ARG A 55 2.58 4.37 -22.29
C ARG A 55 3.94 4.04 -22.89
N GLU A 56 4.77 5.03 -23.12
CA GLU A 56 6.10 4.83 -23.68
C GLU A 56 7.03 4.20 -22.63
N SER A 57 7.76 3.17 -23.03
CA SER A 57 8.78 2.53 -22.22
C SER A 57 10.10 2.46 -23.00
N GLY A 58 11.21 2.70 -22.31
CA GLY A 58 12.54 2.65 -22.89
C GLY A 58 13.33 1.40 -22.50
N LYS A 59 14.59 1.35 -22.94
CA LYS A 59 15.51 0.31 -22.49
C LYS A 59 15.83 0.51 -21.01
N GLY A 60 15.57 -0.51 -20.17
CA GLY A 60 15.79 -0.43 -18.71
C GLY A 60 14.80 0.48 -17.96
N SER A 61 13.62 0.78 -18.54
CA SER A 61 12.55 1.54 -17.91
C SER A 61 11.18 0.93 -18.25
N ILE A 62 10.17 1.34 -17.49
CA ILE A 62 8.75 1.01 -17.70
C ILE A 62 7.96 2.27 -17.99
N SER A 63 6.76 2.16 -18.53
CA SER A 63 5.90 3.33 -18.75
C SER A 63 5.37 3.90 -17.44
N GLN A 64 4.88 5.14 -17.45
CA GLN A 64 4.28 5.75 -16.25
C GLN A 64 3.02 4.98 -15.80
N THR A 65 2.21 4.50 -16.74
CA THR A 65 1.03 3.65 -16.44
C THR A 65 1.43 2.30 -15.86
N GLN A 66 2.51 1.70 -16.36
CA GLN A 66 3.08 0.48 -15.80
C GLN A 66 3.66 0.69 -14.40
N ALA A 67 4.31 1.84 -14.16
CA ALA A 67 4.80 2.19 -12.83
C ALA A 67 3.65 2.33 -11.83
N LEU A 68 2.58 3.04 -12.19
CA LEU A 68 1.37 3.13 -11.36
C LEU A 68 0.78 1.73 -11.08
N SER A 69 0.59 0.91 -12.13
CA SER A 69 -0.01 -0.41 -11.96
C SER A 69 0.83 -1.33 -11.09
N ALA A 70 2.17 -1.26 -11.21
CA ALA A 70 3.08 -2.06 -10.40
C ALA A 70 3.15 -1.54 -8.94
N ALA A 71 3.06 -0.23 -8.70
CA ALA A 71 2.95 0.35 -7.38
C ALA A 71 1.60 -0.01 -6.73
N LEU A 72 0.48 0.14 -7.47
CA LEU A 72 -0.83 -0.33 -7.01
C LEU A 72 -0.85 -1.84 -6.75
N ALA A 73 -0.10 -2.65 -7.50
CA ALA A 73 0.01 -4.08 -7.22
C ALA A 73 0.69 -4.34 -5.86
N ALA A 74 1.68 -3.54 -5.49
CA ALA A 74 2.34 -3.67 -4.20
C ALA A 74 1.43 -3.24 -3.05
N CYS A 75 0.72 -2.13 -3.17
CA CYS A 75 -0.11 -1.57 -2.11
C CYS A 75 -1.53 -2.15 -2.06
N MET A 76 -2.21 -2.38 -3.21
CA MET A 76 -3.54 -2.98 -3.28
C MET A 76 -3.49 -4.50 -3.02
N GLY A 77 -3.35 -4.87 -1.76
CA GLY A 77 -3.28 -6.25 -1.31
C GLY A 77 -4.48 -6.67 -0.46
N THR A 78 -4.22 -7.59 0.44
CA THR A 78 -5.21 -8.00 1.46
C THR A 78 -5.59 -6.84 2.39
N GLY A 79 -4.76 -5.79 2.47
CA GLY A 79 -5.01 -4.58 3.26
C GLY A 79 -6.31 -3.87 2.90
N ASN A 80 -6.63 -3.75 1.61
CA ASN A 80 -7.84 -3.06 1.11
C ASN A 80 -9.14 -3.84 1.37
N ILE A 81 -9.06 -5.12 1.69
CA ILE A 81 -10.20 -5.98 1.99
C ILE A 81 -10.21 -6.33 3.47
N VAL A 82 -9.30 -7.19 3.89
CA VAL A 82 -9.19 -7.70 5.26
C VAL A 82 -8.73 -6.61 6.23
N GLY A 83 -7.77 -5.76 5.80
CA GLY A 83 -7.25 -4.66 6.63
C GLY A 83 -8.29 -3.59 6.94
N VAL A 84 -9.21 -3.29 6.02
CA VAL A 84 -10.32 -2.36 6.25
C VAL A 84 -11.30 -2.94 7.26
N ALA A 85 -11.66 -4.23 7.12
CA ALA A 85 -12.51 -4.90 8.11
C ALA A 85 -11.85 -4.91 9.51
N ALA A 86 -10.55 -5.18 9.59
CA ALA A 86 -9.79 -5.13 10.84
C ALA A 86 -9.73 -3.70 11.44
N ALA A 87 -9.66 -2.66 10.60
CA ALA A 87 -9.73 -1.27 11.06
C ALA A 87 -11.08 -0.97 11.72
N ILE A 88 -12.18 -1.41 11.09
CA ILE A 88 -13.53 -1.24 11.62
C ILE A 88 -13.72 -2.06 12.90
N ALA A 89 -13.27 -3.32 12.93
CA ALA A 89 -13.33 -4.17 14.10
C ALA A 89 -12.61 -3.57 15.32
N SER A 90 -11.41 -3.01 15.10
CA SER A 90 -10.57 -2.50 16.18
C SER A 90 -10.85 -1.05 16.56
N GLY A 91 -11.20 -0.20 15.60
CA GLY A 91 -11.35 1.25 15.74
C GLY A 91 -12.78 1.78 15.60
N GLY A 92 -13.76 0.89 15.33
CA GLY A 92 -15.12 1.29 14.98
C GLY A 92 -15.23 1.87 13.57
N ALA A 93 -16.45 2.23 13.16
CA ALA A 93 -16.68 2.88 11.86
C ALA A 93 -15.92 4.19 11.70
N GLY A 94 -15.63 4.90 12.80
CA GLY A 94 -14.84 6.12 12.82
C GLY A 94 -13.40 5.97 12.33
N ALA A 95 -12.85 4.76 12.34
CA ALA A 95 -11.52 4.48 11.76
C ALA A 95 -11.46 4.78 10.26
N VAL A 96 -12.58 4.60 9.55
CA VAL A 96 -12.68 4.89 8.11
C VAL A 96 -12.47 6.38 7.83
N PHE A 97 -13.04 7.25 8.66
CA PHE A 97 -12.83 8.71 8.55
C PHE A 97 -11.35 9.05 8.64
N TRP A 98 -10.66 8.57 9.68
CA TRP A 98 -9.25 8.86 9.90
C TRP A 98 -8.33 8.20 8.87
N MET A 99 -8.73 7.07 8.32
CA MET A 99 -8.05 6.42 7.19
C MET A 99 -8.07 7.31 5.94
N VAL A 100 -9.22 7.89 5.59
CA VAL A 100 -9.35 8.81 4.44
C VAL A 100 -8.56 10.10 4.68
N ILE A 101 -8.64 10.69 5.88
CA ILE A 101 -7.89 11.91 6.22
C ILE A 101 -6.38 11.65 6.14
N SER A 102 -5.90 10.52 6.68
CA SER A 102 -4.48 10.16 6.60
C SER A 102 -4.03 9.95 5.14
N ALA A 103 -4.88 9.37 4.30
CA ALA A 103 -4.59 9.20 2.88
C ALA A 103 -4.49 10.53 2.14
N ILE A 104 -5.43 11.46 2.37
CA ILE A 104 -5.37 12.81 1.77
C ILE A 104 -4.08 13.54 2.14
N ILE A 105 -3.63 13.41 3.40
CA ILE A 105 -2.35 13.96 3.84
C ILE A 105 -1.19 13.18 3.21
N GLY A 106 -1.27 11.85 3.19
CA GLY A 106 -0.28 10.93 2.63
C GLY A 106 -0.05 11.10 1.13
N MET A 107 -1.05 11.58 0.37
CA MET A 107 -0.88 11.90 -1.06
C MET A 107 0.33 12.80 -1.32
N MET A 108 0.61 13.78 -0.42
CA MET A 108 1.78 14.64 -0.58
C MET A 108 3.07 13.94 -0.19
N SER A 109 3.04 12.99 0.75
CA SER A 109 4.21 12.16 1.04
C SER A 109 4.58 11.33 -0.19
N ALA A 110 3.65 10.59 -0.77
CA ALA A 110 3.88 9.79 -1.99
C ALA A 110 4.30 10.65 -3.19
N CYS A 111 3.70 11.84 -3.35
CA CYS A 111 4.10 12.81 -4.37
C CYS A 111 5.58 13.20 -4.24
N CYS A 112 5.99 13.60 -3.03
CA CYS A 112 7.36 14.05 -2.78
C CYS A 112 8.36 12.88 -2.85
N GLU A 113 8.01 11.68 -2.39
CA GLU A 113 8.79 10.46 -2.56
C GLU A 113 9.10 10.19 -4.02
N ASN A 114 8.08 10.26 -4.88
CA ASN A 114 8.23 10.01 -6.30
C ASN A 114 9.03 11.11 -7.00
N ILE A 115 8.83 12.38 -6.63
CA ILE A 115 9.65 13.49 -7.12
C ILE A 115 11.13 13.25 -6.80
N LEU A 116 11.44 12.95 -5.54
CA LEU A 116 12.81 12.72 -5.09
C LEU A 116 13.37 11.43 -5.71
N GLY A 117 12.55 10.39 -5.84
CA GLY A 117 12.90 9.12 -6.49
C GLY A 117 13.35 9.31 -7.94
N ILE A 118 12.65 10.13 -8.73
CA ILE A 118 13.03 10.49 -10.11
C ILE A 118 14.24 11.40 -10.13
N LYS A 119 14.29 12.41 -9.27
CA LYS A 119 15.35 13.43 -9.27
C LYS A 119 16.73 12.85 -8.99
N TYR A 120 16.83 11.92 -8.04
CA TYR A 120 18.12 11.37 -7.58
C TYR A 120 18.50 10.04 -8.20
N ARG A 121 17.62 9.41 -9.03
CA ARG A 121 17.88 8.11 -9.67
C ARG A 121 19.14 8.13 -10.55
N TYR A 122 19.69 6.96 -10.76
CA TYR A 122 20.80 6.75 -11.66
C TYR A 122 20.69 5.41 -12.40
N ARG A 123 21.43 5.25 -13.48
CA ARG A 123 21.52 3.96 -14.18
C ARG A 123 22.54 3.07 -13.48
N ASP A 124 22.12 1.82 -13.20
CA ASP A 124 23.01 0.79 -12.70
C ASP A 124 23.88 0.18 -13.82
N GLU A 125 24.73 -0.79 -13.47
CA GLU A 125 25.62 -1.48 -14.41
C GLU A 125 24.86 -2.21 -15.54
N ASN A 126 23.60 -2.59 -15.32
CA ASN A 126 22.74 -3.24 -16.29
C ASN A 126 21.95 -2.23 -17.15
N GLY A 127 22.11 -0.93 -16.91
CA GLY A 127 21.37 0.15 -17.55
C GLY A 127 19.93 0.28 -17.05
N GLU A 128 19.57 -0.35 -15.93
CA GLU A 128 18.28 -0.17 -15.27
C GLU A 128 18.31 1.03 -14.31
N TRP A 129 17.15 1.68 -14.10
CA TRP A 129 17.07 2.76 -13.14
C TRP A 129 17.15 2.24 -11.70
N MET A 130 18.09 2.77 -10.94
CA MET A 130 18.19 2.63 -9.49
C MET A 130 17.72 3.93 -8.85
N GLY A 131 16.64 3.86 -8.07
CA GLY A 131 16.03 5.01 -7.41
C GLY A 131 15.17 4.57 -6.22
N GLY A 132 14.59 5.53 -5.53
CA GLY A 132 13.79 5.31 -4.33
C GLY A 132 14.39 5.93 -3.09
N ALA A 133 13.83 5.62 -1.92
CA ALA A 133 14.19 6.28 -0.66
C ALA A 133 15.68 6.19 -0.33
N PHE A 134 16.27 5.04 -0.45
CA PHE A 134 17.69 4.83 -0.16
C PHE A 134 18.61 5.66 -1.08
N VAL A 135 18.18 5.95 -2.32
CA VAL A 135 18.99 6.75 -3.26
C VAL A 135 18.96 8.22 -2.89
N TYR A 136 17.80 8.80 -2.56
CA TYR A 136 17.79 10.20 -2.14
C TYR A 136 18.33 10.39 -0.72
N MET A 137 18.32 9.37 0.15
CA MET A 137 19.07 9.40 1.42
C MET A 137 20.57 9.51 1.19
N GLU A 138 21.12 8.73 0.25
CA GLU A 138 22.56 8.74 -0.04
C GLU A 138 22.95 9.96 -0.89
N ARG A 139 22.29 10.20 -2.04
CA ARG A 139 22.70 11.24 -3.00
C ARG A 139 22.15 12.63 -2.68
N GLY A 140 20.97 12.72 -2.05
CA GLY A 140 20.35 13.98 -1.68
C GLY A 140 20.88 14.51 -0.34
N LEU A 141 21.07 13.64 0.65
CA LEU A 141 21.47 14.01 2.01
C LEU A 141 22.90 13.60 2.38
N GLY A 142 23.56 12.74 1.60
CA GLY A 142 24.87 12.17 1.97
C GLY A 142 24.79 11.11 3.07
N PHE A 143 23.62 10.62 3.45
CA PHE A 143 23.38 9.72 4.59
C PHE A 143 23.43 8.26 4.16
N ARG A 144 24.59 7.82 3.68
CA ARG A 144 24.80 6.44 3.17
C ARG A 144 24.46 5.35 4.19
N GLN A 145 24.77 5.54 5.47
CA GLN A 145 24.46 4.54 6.51
C GLN A 145 22.95 4.41 6.73
N MET A 146 22.24 5.54 6.73
CA MET A 146 20.78 5.55 6.84
C MET A 146 20.12 4.84 5.63
N ALA A 147 20.64 5.01 4.43
CA ALA A 147 20.21 4.30 3.23
C ALA A 147 20.41 2.77 3.36
N LYS A 148 21.55 2.33 3.92
CA LYS A 148 21.79 0.90 4.17
C LYS A 148 20.83 0.32 5.21
N ILE A 149 20.59 1.04 6.32
CA ILE A 149 19.62 0.62 7.35
C ILE A 149 18.22 0.49 6.72
N PHE A 150 17.80 1.49 5.94
CA PHE A 150 16.55 1.44 5.20
C PHE A 150 16.46 0.19 4.31
N CYS A 151 17.50 -0.12 3.54
CA CYS A 151 17.49 -1.29 2.65
C CYS A 151 17.44 -2.61 3.41
N VAL A 152 18.11 -2.74 4.56
CA VAL A 152 18.01 -3.95 5.41
C VAL A 152 16.58 -4.13 5.89
N LEU A 153 15.96 -3.08 6.42
CA LEU A 153 14.56 -3.11 6.88
C LEU A 153 13.59 -3.39 5.73
N LEU A 154 13.84 -2.80 4.55
CA LEU A 154 13.06 -3.05 3.33
C LEU A 154 13.09 -4.52 2.91
N VAL A 155 14.27 -5.16 2.94
CA VAL A 155 14.41 -6.59 2.61
C VAL A 155 13.64 -7.46 3.60
N ILE A 156 13.73 -7.16 4.90
CA ILE A 156 12.96 -7.89 5.94
C ILE A 156 11.47 -7.68 5.75
N ALA A 157 11.02 -6.44 5.58
CA ALA A 157 9.61 -6.14 5.34
C ALA A 157 9.09 -6.81 4.06
N SER A 158 9.89 -6.84 3.00
CA SER A 158 9.50 -7.47 1.74
C SER A 158 9.30 -8.99 1.85
N LEU A 159 10.08 -9.68 2.68
CA LEU A 159 9.91 -11.12 2.95
C LEU A 159 8.73 -11.40 3.90
N GLY A 160 8.38 -10.48 4.76
CA GLY A 160 7.28 -10.60 5.71
C GLY A 160 5.96 -10.06 5.16
N ILE A 161 5.72 -8.76 5.32
CA ILE A 161 4.45 -8.09 4.96
C ILE A 161 4.17 -8.20 3.46
N GLY A 162 5.18 -7.99 2.63
CA GLY A 162 5.05 -8.07 1.17
C GLY A 162 4.99 -9.48 0.61
N ASN A 163 5.25 -10.51 1.43
CA ASN A 163 5.34 -11.90 0.99
C ASN A 163 4.55 -12.85 1.88
N MET A 164 5.14 -13.32 2.98
CA MET A 164 4.61 -14.44 3.78
C MET A 164 3.19 -14.16 4.29
N THR A 165 2.89 -12.94 4.70
CA THR A 165 1.55 -12.56 5.19
C THR A 165 0.50 -12.57 4.08
N GLN A 166 0.85 -12.15 2.88
CA GLN A 166 -0.04 -12.20 1.71
C GLN A 166 -0.29 -13.64 1.27
N ALA A 167 0.76 -14.45 1.22
CA ALA A 167 0.67 -15.88 0.89
C ALA A 167 -0.19 -16.64 1.90
N ASN A 168 -0.04 -16.35 3.18
CA ASN A 168 -0.85 -16.92 4.25
C ASN A 168 -2.34 -16.56 4.11
N ALA A 169 -2.65 -15.28 3.90
CA ALA A 169 -4.02 -14.83 3.72
C ALA A 169 -4.70 -15.53 2.52
N ALA A 170 -3.98 -15.70 1.41
CA ALA A 170 -4.48 -16.45 0.25
C ALA A 170 -4.70 -17.94 0.58
N ALA A 171 -3.74 -18.57 1.28
CA ALA A 171 -3.83 -19.97 1.66
C ALA A 171 -5.00 -20.22 2.61
N LEU A 172 -5.18 -19.39 3.63
CA LEU A 172 -6.31 -19.48 4.57
C LEU A 172 -7.65 -19.29 3.86
N SER A 173 -7.73 -18.32 2.95
CA SER A 173 -8.95 -18.05 2.20
C SER A 173 -9.34 -19.22 1.28
N LEU A 174 -8.38 -19.82 0.56
CA LEU A 174 -8.61 -20.98 -0.30
C LEU A 174 -8.91 -22.25 0.50
N SER A 175 -8.24 -22.45 1.62
CA SER A 175 -8.50 -23.57 2.51
C SER A 175 -9.92 -23.49 3.09
N GLY A 176 -10.33 -22.32 3.58
CA GLY A 176 -11.66 -22.11 4.15
C GLY A 176 -12.80 -22.21 3.12
N SER A 177 -12.58 -21.76 1.88
CA SER A 177 -13.62 -21.71 0.85
C SER A 177 -13.73 -23.00 0.02
N PHE A 178 -12.60 -23.67 -0.24
CA PHE A 178 -12.51 -24.81 -1.17
C PHE A 178 -11.88 -26.06 -0.56
N GLY A 179 -11.43 -26.02 0.71
CA GLY A 179 -10.71 -27.12 1.34
C GLY A 179 -9.33 -27.41 0.72
N LEU A 180 -8.76 -26.43 -0.01
CA LEU A 180 -7.48 -26.60 -0.68
C LEU A 180 -6.34 -26.62 0.36
N SER A 181 -5.44 -27.60 0.25
CA SER A 181 -4.29 -27.69 1.15
C SER A 181 -3.38 -26.45 1.04
N PRO A 182 -2.97 -25.84 2.17
CA PRO A 182 -2.02 -24.74 2.18
C PRO A 182 -0.72 -25.03 1.43
N ALA A 183 -0.24 -26.27 1.45
CA ALA A 183 0.97 -26.69 0.73
C ALA A 183 0.76 -26.64 -0.80
N ILE A 184 -0.39 -27.07 -1.31
CA ILE A 184 -0.72 -26.97 -2.74
C ILE A 184 -0.83 -25.50 -3.16
N THR A 185 -1.53 -24.69 -2.37
CA THR A 185 -1.63 -23.25 -2.61
C THR A 185 -0.24 -22.62 -2.63
N GLY A 186 0.63 -22.93 -1.66
CA GLY A 186 1.98 -22.43 -1.57
C GLY A 186 2.84 -22.79 -2.77
N LEU A 187 2.74 -24.01 -3.27
CA LEU A 187 3.48 -24.46 -4.46
C LEU A 187 3.03 -23.69 -5.72
N ILE A 188 1.72 -23.52 -5.91
CA ILE A 188 1.16 -22.80 -7.06
C ILE A 188 1.57 -21.33 -7.02
N LEU A 189 1.41 -20.67 -5.87
CA LEU A 189 1.75 -19.25 -5.70
C LEU A 189 3.26 -19.04 -5.86
N ALA A 190 4.10 -19.87 -5.21
CA ALA A 190 5.55 -19.76 -5.32
C ALA A 190 6.04 -19.94 -6.77
N ALA A 191 5.51 -20.93 -7.49
CA ALA A 191 5.84 -21.14 -8.91
C ALA A 191 5.42 -19.95 -9.78
N GLY A 192 4.20 -19.42 -9.58
CA GLY A 192 3.69 -18.25 -10.30
C GLY A 192 4.51 -16.97 -10.03
N VAL A 193 4.82 -16.71 -8.75
CA VAL A 193 5.64 -15.57 -8.34
C VAL A 193 7.05 -15.70 -8.92
N PHE A 194 7.69 -16.87 -8.79
CA PHE A 194 9.02 -17.12 -9.35
C PHE A 194 9.06 -16.90 -10.86
N ALA A 195 8.08 -17.46 -11.59
CA ALA A 195 7.99 -17.31 -13.04
C ALA A 195 7.91 -15.84 -13.49
N ILE A 196 7.18 -15.00 -12.76
CA ILE A 196 7.04 -13.57 -13.09
C ILE A 196 8.31 -12.80 -12.66
N THR A 197 8.78 -13.00 -11.44
CA THR A 197 9.89 -12.22 -10.86
C THR A 197 11.23 -12.48 -11.53
N CYS A 198 11.46 -13.70 -12.03
CA CYS A 198 12.64 -14.02 -12.87
C CYS A 198 12.69 -13.22 -14.18
N GLY A 199 11.54 -12.74 -14.68
CA GLY A 199 11.48 -11.87 -15.86
C GLY A 199 11.77 -10.38 -15.57
N GLY A 200 12.07 -10.04 -14.31
CA GLY A 200 12.44 -8.70 -13.89
C GLY A 200 11.29 -7.70 -13.93
N LEU A 201 11.61 -6.41 -13.78
CA LEU A 201 10.64 -5.33 -13.64
C LEU A 201 9.62 -5.27 -14.78
N LYS A 202 10.04 -5.44 -16.02
CA LYS A 202 9.12 -5.37 -17.18
C LYS A 202 8.02 -6.43 -17.14
N ARG A 203 8.36 -7.66 -16.70
CA ARG A 203 7.37 -8.73 -16.58
C ARG A 203 6.44 -8.48 -15.39
N ILE A 204 6.96 -8.01 -14.26
CA ILE A 204 6.18 -7.61 -13.08
C ILE A 204 5.20 -6.50 -13.48
N ALA A 205 5.67 -5.43 -14.10
CA ALA A 205 4.86 -4.30 -14.53
C ALA A 205 3.78 -4.69 -15.56
N SER A 206 4.13 -5.55 -16.53
CA SER A 206 3.17 -6.06 -17.54
C SER A 206 2.09 -6.95 -16.91
N ALA A 207 2.43 -7.75 -15.90
CA ALA A 207 1.45 -8.54 -15.16
C ALA A 207 0.53 -7.65 -14.34
N ALA A 208 1.10 -6.69 -13.59
CA ALA A 208 0.36 -5.74 -12.78
C ALA A 208 -0.61 -4.88 -13.60
N GLU A 209 -0.17 -4.38 -14.76
CA GLU A 209 -0.98 -3.56 -15.69
C GLU A 209 -2.25 -4.27 -16.18
N LYS A 210 -2.24 -5.60 -16.23
CA LYS A 210 -3.40 -6.40 -16.61
C LYS A 210 -4.27 -6.79 -15.41
N ILE A 211 -3.64 -7.20 -14.32
CA ILE A 211 -4.34 -7.75 -13.14
C ILE A 211 -5.04 -6.65 -12.36
N ILE A 212 -4.32 -5.57 -12.02
CA ILE A 212 -4.81 -4.57 -11.08
C ILE A 212 -6.01 -3.79 -11.60
N PRO A 213 -6.01 -3.18 -12.79
CA PRO A 213 -7.18 -2.43 -13.24
C PRO A 213 -8.42 -3.31 -13.40
N ALA A 214 -8.24 -4.53 -13.93
CA ALA A 214 -9.35 -5.46 -14.12
C ALA A 214 -9.96 -5.88 -12.78
N MET A 215 -9.12 -6.31 -11.82
CA MET A 215 -9.59 -6.79 -10.53
C MET A 215 -10.20 -5.67 -9.68
N THR A 216 -9.57 -4.49 -9.67
CA THR A 216 -10.09 -3.31 -8.98
C THR A 216 -11.47 -2.91 -9.54
N ALA A 217 -11.62 -2.86 -10.86
CA ALA A 217 -12.90 -2.54 -11.48
C ALA A 217 -13.99 -3.56 -11.11
N ILE A 218 -13.69 -4.86 -11.19
CA ILE A 218 -14.64 -5.93 -10.83
C ILE A 218 -15.02 -5.83 -9.34
N PHE A 219 -14.05 -5.61 -8.46
CA PHE A 219 -14.30 -5.49 -7.03
C PHE A 219 -15.16 -4.26 -6.70
N ILE A 220 -14.87 -3.12 -7.30
CA ILE A 220 -15.67 -1.90 -7.13
C ILE A 220 -17.10 -2.10 -7.65
N LEU A 221 -17.28 -2.70 -8.83
CA LEU A 221 -18.60 -2.97 -9.39
C LEU A 221 -19.42 -3.92 -8.49
N ALA A 222 -18.81 -5.00 -8.00
CA ALA A 222 -19.46 -5.92 -7.07
C ALA A 222 -19.81 -5.22 -5.74
N SER A 223 -18.93 -4.37 -5.23
CA SER A 223 -19.18 -3.55 -4.04
C SER A 223 -20.35 -2.58 -4.24
N PHE A 224 -20.40 -1.90 -5.39
CA PHE A 224 -21.54 -1.04 -5.73
C PHE A 224 -22.86 -1.81 -5.80
N ALA A 225 -22.87 -3.06 -6.28
CA ALA A 225 -24.07 -3.88 -6.25
C ALA A 225 -24.56 -4.15 -4.82
N VAL A 226 -23.62 -4.41 -3.87
CA VAL A 226 -23.98 -4.55 -2.44
C VAL A 226 -24.51 -3.23 -1.88
N ILE A 227 -23.85 -2.11 -2.16
CA ILE A 227 -24.24 -0.77 -1.69
C ILE A 227 -25.63 -0.39 -2.25
N ILE A 228 -25.88 -0.60 -3.53
CA ILE A 228 -27.16 -0.28 -4.19
C ILE A 228 -28.30 -1.13 -3.59
N LYS A 229 -28.08 -2.44 -3.37
CA LYS A 229 -29.08 -3.30 -2.75
C LYS A 229 -29.42 -2.85 -1.32
N ASN A 230 -28.45 -2.29 -0.61
CA ASN A 230 -28.60 -1.80 0.76
C ASN A 230 -28.61 -0.26 0.84
N PHE A 231 -29.06 0.46 -0.22
CA PHE A 231 -28.92 1.92 -0.31
C PHE A 231 -29.55 2.69 0.86
N ARG A 232 -30.62 2.13 1.48
CA ARG A 232 -31.27 2.71 2.65
C ARG A 232 -30.37 2.79 3.89
N ALA A 233 -29.35 1.93 3.98
CA ALA A 233 -28.39 1.92 5.06
C ALA A 233 -27.21 2.91 4.83
N VAL A 234 -27.05 3.45 3.62
CA VAL A 234 -25.95 4.35 3.28
C VAL A 234 -25.90 5.60 4.17
N PRO A 235 -27.01 6.35 4.39
CA PRO A 235 -26.99 7.51 5.28
C PRO A 235 -26.59 7.15 6.73
N SER A 236 -27.06 6.01 7.22
CA SER A 236 -26.70 5.50 8.54
C SER A 236 -25.20 5.13 8.62
N ALA A 237 -24.66 4.50 7.59
CA ALA A 237 -23.22 4.17 7.53
C ALA A 237 -22.35 5.44 7.59
N PHE A 238 -22.66 6.46 6.81
CA PHE A 238 -21.95 7.75 6.85
C PHE A 238 -22.11 8.45 8.20
N SER A 239 -23.32 8.46 8.78
CA SER A 239 -23.56 9.01 10.10
C SER A 239 -22.70 8.31 11.16
N ARG A 240 -22.59 6.97 11.12
CA ARG A 240 -21.72 6.20 12.02
C ARG A 240 -20.26 6.54 11.80
N ILE A 241 -19.78 6.61 10.57
CA ILE A 241 -18.38 6.98 10.27
C ILE A 241 -18.04 8.32 10.91
N ILE A 242 -18.88 9.34 10.74
CA ILE A 242 -18.62 10.68 11.28
C ILE A 242 -18.80 10.71 12.81
N SER A 243 -19.89 10.18 13.34
CA SER A 243 -20.17 10.23 14.77
C SER A 243 -19.17 9.44 15.59
N GLU A 244 -18.75 8.24 15.12
CA GLU A 244 -17.78 7.41 15.81
C GLU A 244 -16.35 7.97 15.68
N ALA A 245 -16.03 8.72 14.60
CA ALA A 245 -14.73 9.38 14.43
C ALA A 245 -14.44 10.44 15.52
N PHE A 246 -15.51 11.06 16.04
CA PHE A 246 -15.41 12.14 17.05
C PHE A 246 -16.09 11.79 18.38
N SER A 247 -16.51 10.52 18.56
CA SER A 247 -17.22 10.09 19.76
C SER A 247 -16.32 10.08 20.98
N LEU A 248 -16.68 10.92 21.96
CA LEU A 248 -16.11 10.94 23.32
C LEU A 248 -16.73 9.85 24.22
N ARG A 249 -17.64 9.01 23.71
CA ARG A 249 -18.31 7.98 24.50
C ARG A 249 -17.28 6.99 25.04
N ALA A 250 -16.99 7.13 26.34
CA ALA A 250 -16.40 6.06 27.11
C ALA A 250 -17.36 4.86 27.13
N ALA A 251 -16.87 3.68 26.85
CA ALA A 251 -17.51 2.46 27.34
C ALA A 251 -17.64 2.66 28.87
N ALA A 252 -18.83 2.38 29.41
CA ALA A 252 -19.18 2.64 30.78
C ALA A 252 -18.04 2.33 31.79
N GLY A 253 -17.45 3.38 32.37
CA GLY A 253 -16.53 3.22 33.48
C GLY A 253 -15.11 3.76 33.38
N GLY A 254 -14.69 4.45 32.31
CA GLY A 254 -13.34 5.01 32.32
C GLY A 254 -12.84 5.61 31.00
N ALA A 255 -12.38 6.83 31.04
CA ALA A 255 -11.65 7.58 30.03
C ALA A 255 -12.43 8.01 28.78
N ALA A 256 -13.04 9.20 28.85
CA ALA A 256 -13.39 10.01 27.69
C ALA A 256 -12.16 10.12 26.75
N GLY A 257 -12.33 9.83 25.47
CA GLY A 257 -11.24 9.87 24.49
C GLY A 257 -10.71 8.50 24.03
N TYR A 258 -11.09 7.38 24.64
CA TYR A 258 -10.64 6.06 24.19
C TYR A 258 -11.18 5.70 22.79
N GLY A 259 -12.41 6.08 22.47
CA GLY A 259 -13.03 5.85 21.16
C GLY A 259 -12.32 6.61 20.04
N ILE A 260 -12.13 7.94 20.19
CA ILE A 260 -11.39 8.76 19.19
C ILE A 260 -9.95 8.26 19.03
N LYS A 261 -9.25 7.98 20.15
CA LYS A 261 -7.87 7.50 20.12
C LYS A 261 -7.74 6.19 19.35
N LYS A 262 -8.68 5.25 19.54
CA LYS A 262 -8.72 3.99 18.79
C LYS A 262 -9.02 4.22 17.31
N ALA A 263 -10.08 4.97 17.01
CA ALA A 263 -10.47 5.27 15.62
C ALA A 263 -9.32 5.93 14.85
N LEU A 264 -8.68 6.94 15.44
CA LEU A 264 -7.54 7.62 14.86
C LEU A 264 -6.34 6.68 14.69
N ARG A 265 -5.98 5.92 15.74
CA ARG A 265 -4.83 5.00 15.69
C ARG A 265 -5.01 3.96 14.60
N TYR A 266 -6.12 3.24 14.61
CA TYR A 266 -6.35 2.15 13.65
C TYR A 266 -6.64 2.68 12.25
N GLY A 267 -7.33 3.81 12.12
CA GLY A 267 -7.58 4.43 10.83
C GLY A 267 -6.29 4.88 10.15
N VAL A 268 -5.44 5.65 10.84
CA VAL A 268 -4.16 6.13 10.29
C VAL A 268 -3.21 4.97 10.04
N ALA A 269 -3.03 4.05 11.01
CA ALA A 269 -2.11 2.93 10.85
C ALA A 269 -2.49 2.03 9.67
N ARG A 270 -3.77 1.69 9.51
CA ARG A 270 -4.23 0.85 8.40
C ARG A 270 -4.28 1.60 7.07
N GLY A 271 -4.52 2.92 7.08
CA GLY A 271 -4.39 3.77 5.91
C GLY A 271 -2.97 3.78 5.36
N VAL A 272 -1.98 4.09 6.20
CA VAL A 272 -0.55 4.09 5.84
C VAL A 272 -0.09 2.70 5.42
N PHE A 273 -0.54 1.66 6.12
CA PHE A 273 -0.24 0.27 5.76
C PHE A 273 -0.76 -0.10 4.37
N SER A 274 -1.94 0.39 3.98
CA SER A 274 -2.54 0.12 2.67
C SER A 274 -1.83 0.89 1.56
N ASN A 275 -1.70 2.21 1.68
CA ASN A 275 -1.23 3.07 0.59
C ASN A 275 0.29 3.30 0.58
N GLU A 276 1.01 2.81 1.58
CA GLU A 276 2.47 2.91 1.73
C GLU A 276 3.05 4.34 1.72
N ALA A 277 2.22 5.38 1.77
CA ALA A 277 2.67 6.78 1.73
C ALA A 277 3.49 7.15 2.97
N GLY A 278 4.72 7.56 2.77
CA GLY A 278 5.67 7.85 3.85
C GLY A 278 6.58 6.66 4.22
N LEU A 279 6.37 5.48 3.63
CA LEU A 279 7.25 4.31 3.82
C LEU A 279 8.50 4.37 2.93
N GLY A 280 8.44 5.07 1.80
CA GLY A 280 9.54 5.17 0.84
C GLY A 280 9.65 4.01 -0.14
N SER A 281 8.78 3.00 -0.04
CA SER A 281 8.74 1.83 -0.92
C SER A 281 8.27 2.17 -2.33
N ASN A 282 7.17 2.93 -2.46
CA ASN A 282 6.55 3.28 -3.74
C ASN A 282 7.52 4.01 -4.69
N ALA A 283 8.35 4.90 -4.17
CA ALA A 283 9.35 5.62 -4.95
C ALA A 283 10.31 4.70 -5.72
N ILE A 284 10.49 3.45 -5.30
CA ILE A 284 11.40 2.48 -5.93
C ILE A 284 10.88 2.06 -7.31
N ILE A 285 9.59 1.73 -7.43
CA ILE A 285 8.96 1.40 -8.72
C ILE A 285 8.80 2.66 -9.57
N HIS A 286 8.31 3.74 -8.98
CA HIS A 286 8.11 4.99 -9.70
C HIS A 286 9.42 5.57 -10.25
N ALA A 287 10.55 5.35 -9.60
CA ALA A 287 11.86 5.75 -10.11
C ALA A 287 12.24 5.06 -11.42
N ALA A 288 11.65 3.91 -11.74
CA ALA A 288 11.89 3.20 -12.99
C ALA A 288 11.02 3.69 -14.16
N ALA A 289 10.09 4.62 -13.94
CA ALA A 289 9.21 5.15 -14.98
C ALA A 289 9.98 5.95 -16.05
N GLN A 290 9.55 5.83 -17.30
CA GLN A 290 10.07 6.63 -18.41
C GLN A 290 9.49 8.04 -18.34
N THR A 291 10.21 8.95 -17.70
CA THR A 291 9.86 10.37 -17.60
C THR A 291 11.09 11.20 -17.28
N ASP A 292 11.11 12.44 -17.74
CA ASP A 292 12.11 13.44 -17.41
C ASP A 292 11.56 14.50 -16.44
N SER A 293 10.26 14.40 -16.10
CA SER A 293 9.60 15.33 -15.18
C SER A 293 9.36 14.69 -13.81
N PRO A 294 10.13 15.06 -12.78
CA PRO A 294 9.87 14.58 -11.41
C PRO A 294 8.46 14.92 -10.92
N ALA A 295 7.98 16.14 -11.23
CA ALA A 295 6.66 16.60 -10.79
C ALA A 295 5.51 15.82 -11.44
N GLU A 296 5.62 15.45 -12.73
CA GLU A 296 4.63 14.58 -13.38
C GLU A 296 4.56 13.24 -12.65
N GLN A 297 5.71 12.62 -12.33
CA GLN A 297 5.71 11.36 -11.60
C GLN A 297 5.21 11.50 -10.15
N GLY A 298 5.39 12.66 -9.55
CA GLY A 298 4.78 13.00 -8.26
C GLY A 298 3.25 12.93 -8.31
N CYS A 299 2.63 13.44 -9.39
CA CYS A 299 1.17 13.35 -9.58
C CYS A 299 0.66 11.90 -9.65
N TRP A 300 1.44 10.97 -10.20
CA TRP A 300 1.08 9.54 -10.21
C TRP A 300 1.07 8.95 -8.80
N GLY A 301 1.94 9.40 -7.89
CA GLY A 301 1.88 9.03 -6.47
C GLY A 301 0.65 9.57 -5.75
N ILE A 302 0.18 10.79 -6.10
CA ILE A 302 -1.11 11.30 -5.60
C ILE A 302 -2.26 10.38 -6.04
N LEU A 303 -2.30 10.03 -7.34
CA LEU A 303 -3.32 9.15 -7.89
C LEU A 303 -3.29 7.76 -7.25
N GLU A 304 -2.11 7.21 -7.01
CA GLU A 304 -1.92 5.91 -6.36
C GLU A 304 -2.60 5.86 -4.99
N VAL A 305 -2.26 6.79 -4.09
CA VAL A 305 -2.85 6.86 -2.75
C VAL A 305 -4.35 7.14 -2.81
N PHE A 306 -4.79 7.98 -3.77
CA PHE A 306 -6.21 8.24 -4.00
C PHE A 306 -6.96 6.97 -4.38
N LEU A 307 -6.48 6.21 -5.36
CA LEU A 307 -7.14 4.97 -5.82
C LEU A 307 -7.12 3.88 -4.75
N ASP A 308 -5.98 3.71 -4.06
CA ASP A 308 -5.83 2.68 -3.02
C ASP A 308 -6.76 2.94 -1.83
N THR A 309 -6.66 4.09 -1.22
CA THR A 309 -7.32 4.32 0.08
C THR A 309 -8.60 5.13 -0.04
N VAL A 310 -8.58 6.28 -0.74
CA VAL A 310 -9.78 7.12 -0.82
C VAL A 310 -10.88 6.44 -1.63
N VAL A 311 -10.53 5.67 -2.67
CA VAL A 311 -11.52 4.93 -3.46
C VAL A 311 -11.71 3.52 -2.89
N MET A 312 -10.70 2.67 -2.97
CA MET A 312 -10.83 1.23 -2.74
C MET A 312 -11.18 0.91 -1.27
N CYS A 313 -10.42 1.44 -0.30
CA CYS A 313 -10.71 1.17 1.12
C CYS A 313 -12.06 1.77 1.54
N THR A 314 -12.43 2.95 1.02
CA THR A 314 -13.73 3.57 1.34
C THR A 314 -14.89 2.74 0.79
N VAL A 315 -14.79 2.26 -0.45
CA VAL A 315 -15.83 1.40 -1.05
C VAL A 315 -15.97 0.10 -0.27
N THR A 316 -14.86 -0.53 0.13
CA THR A 316 -14.87 -1.72 1.00
C THR A 316 -15.54 -1.44 2.34
N ALA A 317 -15.18 -0.33 2.99
CA ALA A 317 -15.74 0.06 4.29
C ALA A 317 -17.25 0.31 4.22
N ILE A 318 -17.71 1.04 3.21
CA ILE A 318 -19.14 1.29 3.00
C ILE A 318 -19.87 -0.03 2.76
N THR A 319 -19.31 -0.91 1.92
CA THR A 319 -19.87 -2.25 1.64
C THR A 319 -20.07 -3.05 2.93
N LEU A 320 -19.07 -3.09 3.81
CA LEU A 320 -19.16 -3.76 5.11
C LEU A 320 -20.24 -3.13 6.00
N LEU A 321 -20.25 -1.80 6.13
CA LEU A 321 -21.16 -1.11 7.03
C LEU A 321 -22.63 -1.18 6.60
N VAL A 322 -22.93 -1.14 5.27
CA VAL A 322 -24.29 -1.20 4.78
C VAL A 322 -24.86 -2.61 4.73
N SER A 323 -24.00 -3.63 4.64
CA SER A 323 -24.42 -5.03 4.59
C SER A 323 -24.91 -5.58 5.94
N GLY A 324 -24.54 -4.90 7.05
CA GLY A 324 -24.79 -5.39 8.39
C GLY A 324 -23.98 -6.65 8.76
N ALA A 325 -22.94 -6.98 7.97
CA ALA A 325 -22.07 -8.12 8.28
C ALA A 325 -21.34 -7.91 9.60
N PRO A 326 -21.19 -8.97 10.43
CA PRO A 326 -20.40 -8.89 11.64
C PRO A 326 -18.95 -8.52 11.30
N THR A 327 -18.43 -7.48 11.93
CA THR A 327 -17.04 -7.05 11.73
C THR A 327 -16.12 -7.52 12.86
N ASP A 328 -16.69 -8.17 13.88
CA ASP A 328 -15.95 -8.71 15.03
C ASP A 328 -15.29 -10.03 14.64
N GLY A 329 -13.97 -10.08 14.54
CA GLY A 329 -13.21 -11.29 14.22
C GLY A 329 -12.44 -11.21 12.91
N ASP A 330 -12.45 -12.32 12.14
CA ASP A 330 -11.69 -12.42 10.89
C ASP A 330 -12.28 -11.51 9.79
N GLY A 331 -11.46 -10.56 9.31
CA GLY A 331 -11.85 -9.61 8.29
C GLY A 331 -12.20 -10.25 6.94
N SER A 332 -11.65 -11.43 6.62
CA SER A 332 -12.00 -12.15 5.40
C SER A 332 -13.40 -12.71 5.45
N LEU A 333 -13.80 -13.24 6.62
CA LEU A 333 -15.15 -13.74 6.88
C LEU A 333 -16.18 -12.59 6.88
N ALA A 334 -15.83 -11.44 7.45
CA ALA A 334 -16.67 -10.25 7.42
C ALA A 334 -16.96 -9.79 5.98
N CYS A 335 -15.93 -9.74 5.14
CA CYS A 335 -16.11 -9.41 3.73
C CYS A 335 -16.90 -10.49 2.98
N ALA A 336 -16.62 -11.77 3.22
CA ALA A 336 -17.37 -12.87 2.62
C ALA A 336 -18.86 -12.82 2.99
N ALA A 337 -19.18 -12.49 4.25
CA ALA A 337 -20.55 -12.31 4.71
C ALA A 337 -21.22 -11.10 4.05
N ALA A 338 -20.50 -9.96 3.91
CA ALA A 338 -21.01 -8.75 3.27
C ALA A 338 -21.42 -8.99 1.80
N PHE A 339 -20.54 -9.60 1.01
CA PHE A 339 -20.85 -9.94 -0.39
C PHE A 339 -21.84 -11.11 -0.47
N GLY A 340 -21.76 -12.07 0.45
CA GLY A 340 -22.68 -13.18 0.57
C GLY A 340 -24.13 -12.77 0.83
N SER A 341 -24.37 -11.64 1.51
CA SER A 341 -25.70 -11.09 1.76
C SER A 341 -26.46 -10.73 0.48
N VAL A 342 -25.74 -10.48 -0.61
CA VAL A 342 -26.30 -10.10 -1.92
C VAL A 342 -26.19 -11.22 -2.94
N PHE A 343 -25.02 -11.85 -3.02
CA PHE A 343 -24.71 -12.85 -4.05
C PHE A 343 -24.74 -14.29 -3.54
N GLY A 344 -25.10 -14.52 -2.26
CA GLY A 344 -25.08 -15.85 -1.66
C GLY A 344 -23.68 -16.47 -1.68
N LYS A 345 -23.59 -17.77 -1.94
CA LYS A 345 -22.31 -18.49 -2.02
C LYS A 345 -21.33 -17.93 -3.05
N ALA A 346 -21.85 -17.39 -4.16
CA ALA A 346 -21.01 -16.75 -5.18
C ALA A 346 -20.27 -15.51 -4.65
N GLY A 347 -20.89 -14.75 -3.72
CA GLY A 347 -20.24 -13.61 -3.07
C GLY A 347 -19.06 -14.02 -2.19
N SER A 348 -19.18 -15.07 -1.42
CA SER A 348 -18.07 -15.59 -0.61
C SER A 348 -16.92 -16.12 -1.48
N ILE A 349 -17.24 -16.82 -2.57
CA ILE A 349 -16.24 -17.28 -3.55
C ILE A 349 -15.55 -16.08 -4.21
N PHE A 350 -16.30 -15.05 -4.59
CA PHE A 350 -15.77 -13.83 -5.17
C PHE A 350 -14.75 -13.16 -4.25
N VAL A 351 -15.06 -13.02 -2.95
CA VAL A 351 -14.12 -12.45 -1.96
C VAL A 351 -12.86 -13.29 -1.84
N CYS A 352 -12.99 -14.61 -1.76
CA CYS A 352 -11.86 -15.54 -1.71
C CYS A 352 -10.94 -15.36 -2.93
N VAL A 353 -11.50 -15.36 -4.14
CA VAL A 353 -10.75 -15.16 -5.39
C VAL A 353 -10.10 -13.75 -5.41
N SER A 354 -10.82 -12.73 -4.94
CA SER A 354 -10.29 -11.36 -4.85
C SER A 354 -9.08 -11.29 -3.93
N ILE A 355 -9.16 -11.87 -2.73
CA ILE A 355 -8.03 -11.93 -1.78
C ILE A 355 -6.83 -12.61 -2.43
N CYS A 356 -7.03 -13.74 -3.13
CA CYS A 356 -5.94 -14.47 -3.78
C CYS A 356 -5.27 -13.66 -4.90
N ILE A 357 -6.06 -12.97 -5.74
CA ILE A 357 -5.52 -12.17 -6.85
C ILE A 357 -4.79 -10.93 -6.33
N PHE A 358 -5.35 -10.21 -5.35
CA PHE A 358 -4.69 -9.06 -4.74
C PHE A 358 -3.44 -9.49 -3.96
N ALA A 359 -3.48 -10.59 -3.20
CA ALA A 359 -2.30 -11.14 -2.55
C ALA A 359 -1.20 -11.48 -3.57
N PHE A 360 -1.55 -12.16 -4.68
CA PHE A 360 -0.61 -12.47 -5.75
C PHE A 360 0.00 -11.21 -6.38
N ALA A 361 -0.81 -10.17 -6.61
CA ALA A 361 -0.32 -8.90 -7.12
C ALA A 361 0.67 -8.24 -6.15
N THR A 362 0.38 -8.25 -4.84
CA THR A 362 1.30 -7.71 -3.82
C THR A 362 2.58 -8.52 -3.75
N LEU A 363 2.52 -9.85 -3.83
CA LEU A 363 3.69 -10.71 -3.90
C LEU A 363 4.63 -10.32 -5.04
N ILE A 364 4.11 -10.09 -6.25
CA ILE A 364 4.97 -9.70 -7.38
C ILE A 364 5.48 -8.26 -7.28
N GLY A 365 4.69 -7.32 -6.75
CA GLY A 365 5.09 -5.92 -6.54
C GLY A 365 6.22 -5.79 -5.52
N TRP A 366 6.03 -6.33 -4.33
CA TRP A 366 7.01 -6.29 -3.24
C TRP A 366 8.31 -7.04 -3.53
N SER A 367 8.26 -8.05 -4.41
CA SER A 367 9.47 -8.73 -4.86
C SER A 367 10.48 -7.77 -5.48
N TYR A 368 10.01 -6.76 -6.20
CA TYR A 368 10.88 -5.75 -6.79
C TYR A 368 11.50 -4.83 -5.75
N TYR A 369 10.73 -4.43 -4.72
CA TYR A 369 11.25 -3.57 -3.66
C TYR A 369 12.42 -4.24 -2.90
N GLY A 370 12.21 -5.45 -2.41
CA GLY A 370 13.24 -6.17 -1.68
C GLY A 370 14.45 -6.52 -2.55
N ARG A 371 14.21 -6.89 -3.82
CA ARG A 371 15.28 -7.11 -4.79
C ARG A 371 16.15 -5.86 -4.95
N ARG A 372 15.56 -4.66 -5.16
CA ARG A 372 16.31 -3.41 -5.30
C ARG A 372 17.05 -3.01 -4.04
N GLY A 373 16.46 -3.24 -2.86
CA GLY A 373 17.14 -3.04 -1.59
C GLY A 373 18.38 -3.95 -1.44
N LEU A 374 18.25 -5.23 -1.81
CA LEU A 374 19.36 -6.18 -1.72
C LEU A 374 20.46 -5.90 -2.78
N GLU A 375 20.06 -5.51 -4.00
CA GLU A 375 21.00 -5.09 -5.05
C GLU A 375 21.82 -3.86 -4.63
N TYR A 376 21.21 -2.91 -3.93
CA TYR A 376 21.93 -1.76 -3.37
C TYR A 376 22.95 -2.15 -2.31
N LEU A 377 22.63 -3.15 -1.46
CA LEU A 377 23.50 -3.62 -0.38
C LEU A 377 24.65 -4.51 -0.87
N LEU A 378 24.36 -5.43 -1.79
CA LEU A 378 25.25 -6.55 -2.17
C LEU A 378 25.59 -6.59 -3.67
N GLY A 379 25.08 -5.64 -4.45
CA GLY A 379 25.30 -5.55 -5.90
C GLY A 379 24.34 -6.42 -6.72
N ALA A 380 24.37 -6.22 -8.03
CA ALA A 380 23.40 -6.79 -8.99
C ALA A 380 23.33 -8.33 -9.00
N LYS A 381 24.40 -9.03 -8.63
CA LYS A 381 24.44 -10.51 -8.60
C LYS A 381 23.50 -11.10 -7.54
N SER A 382 23.16 -10.35 -6.50
CA SER A 382 22.25 -10.78 -5.42
C SER A 382 20.81 -11.00 -5.88
N ALA A 383 20.40 -10.39 -6.98
CA ALA A 383 19.03 -10.48 -7.52
C ALA A 383 18.54 -11.92 -7.75
N LYS A 384 19.41 -12.79 -8.31
CA LYS A 384 19.04 -14.19 -8.58
C LYS A 384 18.78 -14.96 -7.30
N ILE A 385 19.64 -14.77 -6.30
CA ILE A 385 19.53 -15.43 -4.99
C ILE A 385 18.29 -14.94 -4.29
N TYR A 386 18.03 -13.62 -4.34
CA TYR A 386 16.82 -13.04 -3.76
C TYR A 386 15.53 -13.63 -4.33
N ASN A 387 15.42 -13.78 -5.65
CA ASN A 387 14.21 -14.35 -6.28
C ASN A 387 13.92 -15.78 -5.80
N ILE A 388 14.96 -16.60 -5.57
CA ILE A 388 14.82 -17.96 -5.05
C ILE A 388 14.35 -17.93 -3.59
N ILE A 389 15.01 -17.12 -2.74
CA ILE A 389 14.64 -16.94 -1.33
C ILE A 389 13.20 -16.42 -1.23
N TYR A 390 12.85 -15.43 -2.08
CA TYR A 390 11.52 -14.84 -2.10
C TYR A 390 10.42 -15.84 -2.46
N ALA A 391 10.65 -16.68 -3.47
CA ALA A 391 9.71 -17.73 -3.85
C ALA A 391 9.59 -18.83 -2.77
N ALA A 392 10.71 -19.20 -2.12
CA ALA A 392 10.66 -20.12 -0.99
C ALA A 392 9.88 -19.54 0.20
N ALA A 393 10.03 -18.23 0.48
CA ALA A 393 9.28 -17.55 1.52
C ALA A 393 7.77 -17.53 1.23
N VAL A 394 7.33 -17.43 -0.04
CA VAL A 394 5.90 -17.58 -0.42
C VAL A 394 5.35 -18.96 0.02
N PHE A 395 6.09 -20.03 -0.26
CA PHE A 395 5.68 -21.38 0.15
C PHE A 395 5.61 -21.50 1.66
N VAL A 396 6.66 -21.07 2.37
CA VAL A 396 6.72 -21.09 3.84
C VAL A 396 5.56 -20.27 4.42
N GLY A 397 5.26 -19.10 3.85
CA GLY A 397 4.15 -18.25 4.26
C GLY A 397 2.78 -18.94 4.21
N CYS A 398 2.57 -19.82 3.23
CA CYS A 398 1.32 -20.59 3.13
C CYS A 398 1.18 -21.66 4.21
N VAL A 399 2.28 -22.30 4.67
CA VAL A 399 2.24 -23.51 5.51
C VAL A 399 2.62 -23.29 6.97
N ALA A 400 3.30 -22.18 7.29
CA ALA A 400 3.77 -21.90 8.64
C ALA A 400 2.74 -21.13 9.47
N ASP A 401 2.85 -21.28 10.79
CA ASP A 401 2.23 -20.35 11.73
C ASP A 401 3.05 -19.07 11.76
N LEU A 402 2.41 -17.95 11.45
CA LEU A 402 3.11 -16.70 11.14
C LEU A 402 3.01 -15.63 12.24
N GLU A 403 2.54 -15.92 13.44
CA GLU A 403 2.34 -14.90 14.47
C GLU A 403 3.62 -14.05 14.68
N LEU A 404 4.76 -14.72 14.87
CA LEU A 404 6.04 -14.04 15.04
C LEU A 404 6.52 -13.33 13.76
N VAL A 405 6.27 -13.91 12.59
CA VAL A 405 6.64 -13.30 11.29
C VAL A 405 5.83 -12.03 11.05
N TRP A 406 4.54 -12.03 11.39
CA TRP A 406 3.69 -10.85 11.34
C TRP A 406 4.26 -9.73 12.21
N GLU A 407 4.55 -10.02 13.47
CA GLU A 407 5.06 -9.03 14.42
C GLU A 407 6.42 -8.44 13.99
N LEU A 408 7.35 -9.29 13.54
CA LEU A 408 8.68 -8.83 13.10
C LEU A 408 8.61 -8.03 11.80
N SER A 409 7.76 -8.44 10.88
CA SER A 409 7.59 -7.77 9.59
C SER A 409 6.90 -6.41 9.73
N ASP A 410 5.89 -6.34 10.59
CA ASP A 410 5.18 -5.10 10.92
C ASP A 410 6.14 -4.11 11.61
N LEU A 411 6.98 -4.60 12.52
CA LEU A 411 8.03 -3.81 13.16
C LEU A 411 9.07 -3.29 12.14
N ALA A 412 9.54 -4.14 11.24
CA ALA A 412 10.50 -3.74 10.20
C ALA A 412 9.90 -2.67 9.26
N ASN A 413 8.64 -2.82 8.88
CA ASN A 413 7.92 -1.86 8.07
C ASN A 413 7.78 -0.51 8.76
N ALA A 414 7.44 -0.51 10.06
CA ALA A 414 7.36 0.70 10.87
C ALA A 414 8.71 1.40 11.01
N LEU A 415 9.76 0.64 11.29
CA LEU A 415 11.12 1.18 11.45
C LEU A 415 11.68 1.71 10.12
N MET A 416 11.32 1.10 8.99
CA MET A 416 11.70 1.55 7.64
C MET A 416 11.14 2.96 7.35
N ALA A 417 9.97 3.28 7.86
CA ALA A 417 9.39 4.61 7.68
C ALA A 417 10.23 5.73 8.30
N VAL A 418 10.85 5.48 9.46
CA VAL A 418 11.57 6.53 10.21
C VAL A 418 12.65 7.23 9.37
N PRO A 419 13.64 6.54 8.77
CA PRO A 419 14.64 7.17 7.92
C PRO A 419 14.01 7.86 6.70
N ASN A 420 12.91 7.35 6.17
CA ASN A 420 12.23 7.96 5.05
C ASN A 420 11.54 9.28 5.44
N LEU A 421 10.78 9.31 6.54
CA LEU A 421 10.11 10.52 7.03
C LEU A 421 11.12 11.63 7.38
N ILE A 422 12.26 11.27 7.98
CA ILE A 422 13.37 12.20 8.22
C ILE A 422 13.85 12.80 6.89
N SER A 423 14.07 11.96 5.88
CA SER A 423 14.55 12.40 4.57
C SER A 423 13.55 13.30 3.87
N LEU A 424 12.26 12.97 3.92
CA LEU A 424 11.19 13.79 3.37
C LEU A 424 11.12 15.16 4.04
N CYS A 425 11.27 15.24 5.37
CA CYS A 425 11.30 16.50 6.08
C CYS A 425 12.49 17.37 5.64
N LEU A 426 13.69 16.78 5.56
CA LEU A 426 14.90 17.50 5.16
C LEU A 426 14.88 17.94 3.70
N LEU A 427 14.40 17.11 2.80
CA LEU A 427 14.30 17.41 1.35
C LEU A 427 12.96 18.03 0.93
N SER A 428 12.08 18.35 1.89
CA SER A 428 10.74 18.87 1.61
C SER A 428 10.74 20.16 0.79
N GLY A 429 11.70 21.07 1.03
CA GLY A 429 11.85 22.30 0.25
C GLY A 429 12.21 22.03 -1.20
N GLU A 430 13.02 21.01 -1.44
CA GLU A 430 13.47 20.65 -2.77
C GLU A 430 12.35 19.96 -3.57
N ALA A 431 11.66 18.99 -2.97
CA ALA A 431 10.54 18.30 -3.58
C ALA A 431 9.40 19.27 -3.96
N THR A 432 9.03 20.17 -3.03
CA THR A 432 7.97 21.16 -3.28
C THR A 432 8.37 22.23 -4.28
N LYS A 433 9.67 22.58 -4.37
CA LYS A 433 10.19 23.51 -5.41
C LYS A 433 10.05 22.90 -6.81
N GLU A 434 10.36 21.61 -7.00
CA GLU A 434 10.18 20.94 -8.29
C GLU A 434 8.70 20.94 -8.72
N LEU A 435 7.78 20.68 -7.77
CA LEU A 435 6.36 20.70 -8.03
C LEU A 435 5.87 22.10 -8.45
N LYS A 436 6.26 23.13 -7.70
CA LYS A 436 5.91 24.53 -7.99
C LYS A 436 6.48 25.01 -9.33
N LYS A 437 7.73 24.67 -9.65
CA LYS A 437 8.37 25.02 -10.92
C LYS A 437 7.58 24.49 -12.13
N THR A 438 6.91 23.34 -11.98
CA THR A 438 6.18 22.73 -13.09
C THR A 438 4.74 23.23 -13.22
N TYR A 439 4.08 23.55 -12.10
CA TYR A 439 2.63 23.80 -12.07
C TYR A 439 2.19 25.17 -11.51
N HIS A 440 3.12 26.00 -11.04
CA HIS A 440 2.81 27.34 -10.52
C HIS A 440 3.42 28.48 -11.37
N ASN A 441 3.81 28.19 -12.63
CA ASN A 441 4.17 29.22 -13.62
C ASN A 441 2.94 29.65 -14.41
#